data_d686a547d22251d1e010861239b42ea8
#
_entry.id   d686a547d22251d1e010861239b42ea8
#
_cell.length_a   1.000
_cell.length_b   1.000
_cell.length_c   1.000
_cell.angle_alpha   90.00
_cell.angle_beta   90.00
_cell.angle_gamma   90.00
#
_symmetry.space_group_name_H-M   'P 1'
#
loop_
_entity.id
_entity.type
_entity.pdbx_description
1 polymer ?
#
loop_
_entity_poly.entity_id
_entity_poly.type
_entity_poly.pdbx_seq_one_letter_code
_entity_poly.pdbx_strand_id
1 'polypeptide(L)'
;LRTTGVSRLRPETDSDGKFVVVQESDVIRPHRVRVGLYKLDDDAGTGSAVVRRIHQVETDIDGERTEIPELAGIEHDLALVNDDDLTYCLMGLTPEHQQFALEHLGDIEDSLARTLVWSSLWESVRDGQLPAREFVRLVARFAPAETHPSVQERLLAQATQAVRQYVAPQWQGEGMDLL
;
A
#
# COMPACT_ATOMS: atom_id res chain seq x y z
N LEU A 1 -21.61 -13.96 11.44
CA LEU A 1 -20.68 -14.12 10.33
C LEU A 1 -20.83 -15.53 9.77
N ARG A 2 -21.37 -15.67 8.53
CA ARG A 2 -21.64 -16.97 7.89
C ARG A 2 -20.58 -17.36 6.84
N THR A 3 -19.61 -16.49 6.56
CA THR A 3 -18.59 -16.70 5.52
C THR A 3 -17.21 -16.35 6.05
N THR A 4 -16.20 -17.10 5.64
CA THR A 4 -14.78 -16.88 5.93
C THR A 4 -14.11 -16.08 4.80
N GLY A 5 -12.88 -15.65 5.01
CA GLY A 5 -12.07 -14.91 4.04
C GLY A 5 -12.19 -13.39 4.20
N VAL A 6 -11.20 -12.69 3.68
CA VAL A 6 -11.11 -11.22 3.65
C VAL A 6 -11.12 -10.77 2.19
N SER A 7 -11.84 -9.68 1.88
CA SER A 7 -11.80 -9.09 0.55
C SER A 7 -10.50 -8.35 0.33
N ARG A 8 -9.92 -8.47 -0.86
CA ARG A 8 -8.85 -7.59 -1.35
C ARG A 8 -9.50 -6.52 -2.23
N LEU A 9 -9.22 -5.27 -1.92
CA LEU A 9 -9.66 -4.12 -2.71
C LEU A 9 -8.45 -3.48 -3.36
N ARG A 10 -8.47 -3.28 -4.68
CA ARG A 10 -7.40 -2.59 -5.40
C ARG A 10 -7.95 -1.59 -6.40
N PRO A 11 -7.23 -0.50 -6.64
CA PRO A 11 -7.60 0.46 -7.69
C PRO A 11 -7.24 -0.11 -9.07
N GLU A 12 -7.98 0.33 -10.07
CA GLU A 12 -7.71 0.07 -11.49
C GLU A 12 -8.19 1.26 -12.31
N THR A 13 -7.45 1.61 -13.36
CA THR A 13 -7.95 2.50 -14.39
C THR A 13 -8.28 1.64 -15.60
N ASP A 14 -9.53 1.67 -16.06
CA ASP A 14 -9.95 0.88 -17.20
C ASP A 14 -9.50 1.50 -18.54
N SER A 15 -9.78 0.80 -19.66
CA SER A 15 -9.41 1.24 -21.00
C SER A 15 -10.04 2.58 -21.41
N ASP A 16 -11.14 2.97 -20.77
CA ASP A 16 -11.87 4.20 -21.04
C ASP A 16 -11.44 5.36 -20.11
N GLY A 17 -10.42 5.11 -19.26
CA GLY A 17 -9.90 6.10 -18.30
C GLY A 17 -10.75 6.26 -17.04
N LYS A 18 -11.65 5.32 -16.76
CA LYS A 18 -12.47 5.34 -15.57
C LYS A 18 -11.72 4.77 -14.38
N PHE A 19 -11.89 5.38 -13.22
CA PHE A 19 -11.37 4.86 -11.97
C PHE A 19 -12.33 3.80 -11.41
N VAL A 20 -11.81 2.59 -11.19
CA VAL A 20 -12.58 1.44 -10.72
C VAL A 20 -11.91 0.84 -9.50
N VAL A 21 -12.68 0.44 -8.50
CA VAL A 21 -12.21 -0.45 -7.44
C VAL A 21 -12.63 -1.87 -7.77
N VAL A 22 -11.65 -2.76 -7.79
CA VAL A 22 -11.85 -4.20 -7.97
C VAL A 22 -11.84 -4.89 -6.63
N GLN A 23 -12.87 -5.68 -6.35
CA GLN A 23 -12.95 -6.55 -5.18
C GLN A 23 -12.64 -7.99 -5.56
N GLU A 24 -11.57 -8.53 -5.00
CA GLU A 24 -11.15 -9.93 -5.16
C GLU A 24 -11.50 -10.69 -3.88
N SER A 25 -12.44 -11.61 -3.96
CA SER A 25 -12.90 -12.42 -2.83
C SER A 25 -13.75 -13.59 -3.32
N ASP A 26 -13.73 -14.73 -2.62
CA ASP A 26 -14.64 -15.83 -2.86
C ASP A 26 -16.12 -15.44 -2.59
N VAL A 27 -16.32 -14.45 -1.74
CA VAL A 27 -17.64 -13.91 -1.40
C VAL A 27 -17.58 -12.39 -1.47
N ILE A 28 -18.31 -11.84 -2.42
CA ILE A 28 -18.44 -10.39 -2.57
C ILE A 28 -19.22 -9.81 -1.38
N ARG A 29 -18.67 -8.75 -0.79
CA ARG A 29 -19.26 -8.07 0.37
C ARG A 29 -19.32 -6.55 0.10
N PRO A 30 -20.34 -5.87 0.58
CA PRO A 30 -20.33 -4.41 0.56
C PRO A 30 -19.29 -3.87 1.54
N HIS A 31 -18.58 -2.83 1.10
CA HIS A 31 -17.61 -2.10 1.92
C HIS A 31 -17.89 -0.60 1.84
N ARG A 32 -17.79 0.10 2.97
CA ARG A 32 -17.70 1.54 3.01
C ARG A 32 -16.24 1.93 3.14
N VAL A 33 -15.71 2.67 2.16
CA VAL A 33 -14.30 3.02 2.08
C VAL A 33 -14.12 4.52 1.80
N ARG A 34 -12.92 5.01 2.10
CA ARG A 34 -12.39 6.21 1.47
C ARG A 34 -11.33 5.83 0.46
N VAL A 35 -11.38 6.45 -0.70
CA VAL A 35 -10.35 6.33 -1.72
C VAL A 35 -9.59 7.64 -1.78
N GLY A 36 -8.31 7.58 -1.44
CA GLY A 36 -7.40 8.74 -1.47
C GLY A 36 -6.47 8.66 -2.67
N LEU A 37 -6.33 9.77 -3.39
CA LEU A 37 -5.32 9.97 -4.43
C LEU A 37 -4.20 10.83 -3.89
N TYR A 38 -2.97 10.41 -4.13
CA TYR A 38 -1.74 11.04 -3.67
C TYR A 38 -0.85 11.43 -4.84
N LYS A 39 -0.16 12.53 -4.70
CA LYS A 39 0.77 13.02 -5.71
C LYS A 39 2.08 13.49 -5.05
N LEU A 40 3.18 13.22 -5.74
CA LEU A 40 4.49 13.74 -5.38
C LEU A 40 4.52 15.24 -5.69
N ASP A 41 4.90 16.01 -4.69
CA ASP A 41 5.19 17.44 -4.82
C ASP A 41 6.71 17.59 -4.68
N ASP A 42 7.35 17.75 -5.82
CA ASP A 42 8.77 18.11 -5.90
C ASP A 42 8.88 19.62 -5.68
N ASP A 43 8.79 20.06 -4.43
CA ASP A 43 9.03 21.47 -4.12
C ASP A 43 10.51 21.79 -4.36
N ALA A 44 10.79 22.25 -5.58
CA ALA A 44 12.11 22.68 -6.04
C ALA A 44 12.70 23.82 -5.18
N GLY A 45 11.94 24.36 -4.22
CA GLY A 45 12.37 25.42 -3.33
C GLY A 45 12.98 24.92 -2.01
N THR A 46 12.57 23.76 -1.48
CA THR A 46 13.03 23.23 -0.18
C THR A 46 13.95 22.02 -0.30
N GLY A 47 14.04 21.41 -1.47
CA GLY A 47 14.87 20.22 -1.71
C GLY A 47 14.37 18.93 -1.03
N SER A 48 13.12 18.93 -0.56
CA SER A 48 12.45 17.76 0.02
C SER A 48 11.23 17.38 -0.82
N ALA A 49 11.23 16.16 -1.35
CA ALA A 49 10.05 15.58 -1.97
C ALA A 49 9.01 15.27 -0.89
N VAL A 50 7.74 15.55 -1.15
CA VAL A 50 6.62 15.22 -0.25
C VAL A 50 5.48 14.64 -1.07
N VAL A 51 4.93 13.52 -0.60
CA VAL A 51 3.74 12.89 -1.19
C VAL A 51 2.52 13.29 -0.37
N ARG A 52 1.60 14.03 -0.98
CA ARG A 52 0.40 14.54 -0.33
C ARG A 52 -0.88 13.99 -0.94
N ARG A 53 -1.88 13.82 -0.11
CA ARG A 53 -3.23 13.54 -0.58
C ARG A 53 -3.80 14.76 -1.29
N ILE A 54 -4.12 14.60 -2.59
CA ILE A 54 -4.67 15.67 -3.43
C ILE A 54 -6.20 15.56 -3.58
N HIS A 55 -6.76 14.36 -3.41
CA HIS A 55 -8.18 14.12 -3.51
C HIS A 55 -8.62 12.94 -2.65
N GLN A 56 -9.84 12.94 -2.14
CA GLN A 56 -10.42 11.83 -1.38
C GLN A 56 -11.93 11.76 -1.61
N VAL A 57 -12.44 10.55 -1.80
CA VAL A 57 -13.88 10.28 -1.95
C VAL A 57 -14.26 9.16 -0.98
N GLU A 58 -15.35 9.34 -0.25
CA GLU A 58 -15.98 8.30 0.56
C GLU A 58 -17.13 7.66 -0.23
N THR A 59 -17.07 6.34 -0.43
CA THR A 59 -18.01 5.61 -1.29
C THR A 59 -18.29 4.21 -0.79
N ASP A 60 -19.36 3.61 -1.31
CA ASP A 60 -19.68 2.21 -1.09
C ASP A 60 -19.13 1.38 -2.26
N ILE A 61 -18.41 0.30 -1.93
CA ILE A 61 -17.99 -0.71 -2.87
C ILE A 61 -19.02 -1.84 -2.82
N ASP A 62 -19.71 -2.05 -3.93
CA ASP A 62 -20.72 -3.09 -4.08
C ASP A 62 -20.52 -3.84 -5.40
N GLY A 63 -20.23 -5.12 -5.30
CA GLY A 63 -19.91 -5.96 -6.45
C GLY A 63 -18.39 -6.20 -6.65
N GLU A 64 -18.05 -6.93 -7.73
CA GLU A 64 -16.67 -7.24 -8.07
C GLU A 64 -15.91 -6.03 -8.63
N ARG A 65 -16.64 -5.11 -9.26
CA ARG A 65 -16.10 -3.88 -9.86
C ARG A 65 -17.04 -2.73 -9.57
N THR A 66 -16.52 -1.68 -8.93
CA THR A 66 -17.26 -0.46 -8.62
C THR A 66 -16.57 0.73 -9.24
N GLU A 67 -17.22 1.43 -10.15
CA GLU A 67 -16.75 2.68 -10.75
C GLU A 67 -16.89 3.83 -9.75
N ILE A 68 -15.87 4.71 -9.71
CA ILE A 68 -15.87 5.93 -8.90
C ILE A 68 -15.66 7.12 -9.84
N PRO A 69 -16.74 7.67 -10.42
CA PRO A 69 -16.65 8.72 -11.45
C PRO A 69 -15.94 9.98 -10.99
N GLU A 70 -16.02 10.29 -9.69
CA GLU A 70 -15.39 11.47 -9.09
C GLU A 70 -13.86 11.44 -9.15
N LEU A 71 -13.27 10.27 -9.35
CA LEU A 71 -11.82 10.08 -9.43
C LEU A 71 -11.32 9.94 -10.87
N ALA A 72 -12.24 9.86 -11.85
CA ALA A 72 -11.86 9.67 -13.25
C ALA A 72 -11.04 10.85 -13.78
N GLY A 73 -9.91 10.52 -14.44
CA GLY A 73 -9.05 11.51 -15.09
C GLY A 73 -8.20 12.37 -14.15
N ILE A 74 -8.23 12.13 -12.83
CA ILE A 74 -7.35 12.83 -11.89
C ILE A 74 -5.97 12.19 -11.94
N GLU A 75 -4.96 12.95 -12.38
CA GLU A 75 -3.57 12.51 -12.35
C GLU A 75 -3.07 12.31 -10.92
N HIS A 76 -2.53 11.14 -10.63
CA HIS A 76 -1.99 10.77 -9.32
C HIS A 76 -0.85 9.77 -9.46
N ASP A 77 -0.03 9.66 -8.43
CA ASP A 77 1.11 8.74 -8.38
C ASP A 77 0.81 7.52 -7.49
N LEU A 78 -0.15 7.66 -6.55
CA LEU A 78 -0.57 6.58 -5.67
C LEU A 78 -2.07 6.71 -5.36
N ALA A 79 -2.78 5.58 -5.35
CA ALA A 79 -4.17 5.48 -4.91
C ALA A 79 -4.31 4.46 -3.77
N LEU A 80 -4.94 4.87 -2.67
CA LEU A 80 -5.23 4.02 -1.52
C LEU A 80 -6.74 3.79 -1.42
N VAL A 81 -7.17 2.53 -1.60
CA VAL A 81 -8.60 2.19 -1.69
C VAL A 81 -9.30 2.14 -0.33
N ASN A 82 -8.59 1.98 0.75
CA ASN A 82 -9.12 2.05 2.11
C ASN A 82 -8.38 3.13 2.92
N ASP A 83 -8.22 4.28 2.32
CA ASP A 83 -7.63 5.44 2.96
C ASP A 83 -8.41 5.78 4.25
N ASP A 84 -7.71 6.14 5.31
CA ASP A 84 -8.25 6.30 6.67
C ASP A 84 -8.76 5.00 7.35
N ASP A 85 -8.53 3.82 6.77
CA ASP A 85 -8.76 2.48 7.37
C ASP A 85 -10.20 2.25 7.88
N LEU A 86 -11.21 2.59 7.05
CA LEU A 86 -12.61 2.53 7.45
C LEU A 86 -13.19 1.11 7.49
N THR A 87 -12.63 0.17 6.72
CA THR A 87 -13.15 -1.19 6.60
C THR A 87 -12.08 -2.25 6.78
N TYR A 88 -12.50 -3.44 7.17
CA TYR A 88 -11.59 -4.59 7.24
C TYR A 88 -11.44 -5.23 5.85
N CYS A 89 -10.33 -4.96 5.20
CA CYS A 89 -9.96 -5.53 3.91
C CYS A 89 -8.44 -5.60 3.75
N LEU A 90 -7.97 -6.34 2.75
CA LEU A 90 -6.61 -6.22 2.25
C LEU A 90 -6.60 -5.13 1.18
N MET A 91 -5.75 -4.15 1.33
CA MET A 91 -5.55 -3.11 0.33
C MET A 91 -4.48 -3.56 -0.67
N GLY A 92 -4.85 -3.66 -1.95
CA GLY A 92 -3.93 -3.96 -3.03
C GLY A 92 -3.42 -2.69 -3.70
N LEU A 93 -2.17 -2.72 -4.17
CA LEU A 93 -1.57 -1.71 -5.02
C LEU A 93 -1.51 -2.20 -6.47
N THR A 94 -1.57 -1.30 -7.45
CA THR A 94 -1.19 -1.65 -8.81
C THR A 94 0.34 -1.81 -8.90
N PRO A 95 0.89 -2.44 -9.95
CA PRO A 95 2.34 -2.52 -10.13
C PRO A 95 3.01 -1.13 -10.15
N GLU A 96 2.38 -0.14 -10.75
CA GLU A 96 2.86 1.25 -10.82
C GLU A 96 2.87 1.89 -9.43
N HIS A 97 1.77 1.75 -8.67
CA HIS A 97 1.69 2.27 -7.30
C HIS A 97 2.67 1.57 -6.36
N GLN A 98 2.89 0.25 -6.55
CA GLN A 98 3.89 -0.49 -5.79
C GLN A 98 5.30 0.03 -6.09
N GLN A 99 5.65 0.24 -7.36
CA GLN A 99 6.94 0.80 -7.74
C GLN A 99 7.14 2.20 -7.16
N PHE A 100 6.14 3.06 -7.28
CA PHE A 100 6.15 4.39 -6.67
C PHE A 100 6.38 4.33 -5.16
N ALA A 101 5.68 3.42 -4.46
CA ALA A 101 5.84 3.25 -3.02
C ALA A 101 7.25 2.78 -2.62
N LEU A 102 7.91 1.93 -3.42
CA LEU A 102 9.29 1.50 -3.16
C LEU A 102 10.29 2.67 -3.19
N GLU A 103 10.00 3.72 -3.95
CA GLU A 103 10.86 4.88 -4.11
C GLU A 103 10.54 5.99 -3.10
N HIS A 104 9.25 6.23 -2.85
CA HIS A 104 8.72 7.42 -2.17
C HIS A 104 7.97 7.16 -0.86
N LEU A 105 8.04 5.95 -0.29
CA LEU A 105 7.32 5.63 0.94
C LEU A 105 7.64 6.62 2.09
N GLY A 106 8.91 6.99 2.23
CA GLY A 106 9.36 7.92 3.26
C GLY A 106 8.88 9.36 3.03
N ASP A 107 8.48 9.69 1.81
CA ASP A 107 8.03 11.03 1.42
C ASP A 107 6.51 11.22 1.65
N ILE A 108 5.77 10.14 1.95
CA ILE A 108 4.33 10.21 2.27
C ILE A 108 4.16 10.95 3.60
N GLU A 109 3.52 12.13 3.58
CA GLU A 109 3.35 12.99 4.74
C GLU A 109 2.45 12.37 5.82
N ASP A 110 1.33 11.76 5.42
CA ASP A 110 0.37 11.14 6.32
C ASP A 110 0.88 9.80 6.87
N SER A 111 1.03 9.70 8.19
CA SER A 111 1.56 8.51 8.86
C SER A 111 0.63 7.29 8.78
N LEU A 112 -0.70 7.51 8.73
CA LEU A 112 -1.66 6.43 8.55
C LEU A 112 -1.58 5.88 7.13
N ALA A 113 -1.53 6.76 6.12
CA ALA A 113 -1.33 6.36 4.73
C ALA A 113 -0.03 5.56 4.56
N ARG A 114 1.10 6.00 5.16
CA ARG A 114 2.34 5.20 5.17
C ARG A 114 2.14 3.81 5.78
N THR A 115 1.43 3.74 6.90
CA THR A 115 1.13 2.47 7.58
C THR A 115 0.31 1.52 6.71
N LEU A 116 -0.65 2.05 5.97
CA LEU A 116 -1.45 1.28 5.01
C LEU A 116 -0.60 0.78 3.84
N VAL A 117 0.29 1.62 3.31
CA VAL A 117 1.23 1.22 2.25
C VAL A 117 2.18 0.13 2.75
N TRP A 118 2.75 0.26 3.95
CA TRP A 118 3.56 -0.79 4.57
C TRP A 118 2.82 -2.12 4.66
N SER A 119 1.55 -2.08 5.07
CA SER A 119 0.71 -3.28 5.15
C SER A 119 0.47 -3.91 3.79
N SER A 120 0.18 -3.11 2.76
CA SER A 120 0.01 -3.61 1.38
C SER A 120 1.29 -4.24 0.83
N LEU A 121 2.45 -3.63 1.06
CA LEU A 121 3.73 -4.17 0.61
C LEU A 121 4.07 -5.49 1.32
N TRP A 122 3.75 -5.61 2.60
CA TRP A 122 3.91 -6.87 3.32
C TRP A 122 3.01 -7.99 2.77
N GLU A 123 1.74 -7.69 2.48
CA GLU A 123 0.86 -8.65 1.82
C GLU A 123 1.38 -9.04 0.42
N SER A 124 1.94 -8.09 -0.34
CA SER A 124 2.58 -8.38 -1.63
C SER A 124 3.79 -9.34 -1.51
N VAL A 125 4.56 -9.26 -0.41
CA VAL A 125 5.62 -10.23 -0.12
C VAL A 125 5.04 -11.62 0.13
N ARG A 126 3.99 -11.71 0.95
CA ARG A 126 3.34 -12.98 1.30
C ARG A 126 2.71 -13.67 0.09
N ASP A 127 2.21 -12.88 -0.85
CA ASP A 127 1.61 -13.35 -2.10
C ASP A 127 2.63 -13.60 -3.23
N GLY A 128 3.93 -13.35 -2.96
CA GLY A 128 5.01 -13.53 -3.94
C GLY A 128 5.03 -12.48 -5.05
N GLN A 129 4.32 -11.37 -4.88
CA GLN A 129 4.26 -10.25 -5.84
C GLN A 129 5.40 -9.26 -5.65
N LEU A 130 5.95 -9.17 -4.43
CA LEU A 130 7.11 -8.35 -4.10
C LEU A 130 8.24 -9.25 -3.59
N PRO A 131 9.46 -9.19 -4.16
CA PRO A 131 10.59 -9.93 -3.63
C PRO A 131 10.89 -9.56 -2.18
N ALA A 132 11.02 -10.56 -1.31
CA ALA A 132 11.24 -10.33 0.13
C ALA A 132 12.50 -9.50 0.42
N ARG A 133 13.55 -9.62 -0.41
CA ARG A 133 14.78 -8.80 -0.29
C ARG A 133 14.50 -7.31 -0.46
N GLU A 134 13.62 -6.94 -1.40
CA GLU A 134 13.24 -5.55 -1.62
C GLU A 134 12.50 -4.98 -0.41
N PHE A 135 11.59 -5.76 0.17
CA PHE A 135 10.91 -5.36 1.41
C PHE A 135 11.90 -5.18 2.58
N VAL A 136 12.87 -6.09 2.77
CA VAL A 136 13.90 -5.94 3.81
C VAL A 136 14.73 -4.68 3.61
N ARG A 137 15.16 -4.39 2.38
CA ARG A 137 15.90 -3.17 2.05
C ARG A 137 15.07 -1.91 2.30
N LEU A 138 13.77 -1.97 1.97
CA LEU A 138 12.84 -0.87 2.19
C LEU A 138 12.69 -0.58 3.69
N VAL A 139 12.51 -1.63 4.52
CA VAL A 139 12.45 -1.50 5.98
C VAL A 139 13.74 -0.92 6.53
N ALA A 140 14.89 -1.42 6.12
CA ALA A 140 16.19 -0.88 6.56
C ALA A 140 16.36 0.61 6.21
N ARG A 141 15.83 1.04 5.05
CA ARG A 141 15.92 2.43 4.58
C ARG A 141 14.96 3.37 5.30
N PHE A 142 13.70 2.99 5.46
CA PHE A 142 12.64 3.93 5.86
C PHE A 142 12.10 3.73 7.29
N ALA A 143 12.18 2.53 7.87
CA ALA A 143 11.66 2.29 9.22
C ALA A 143 12.33 3.16 10.31
N PRO A 144 13.61 3.52 10.23
CA PRO A 144 14.21 4.43 11.22
C PRO A 144 13.57 5.82 11.29
N ALA A 145 12.91 6.26 10.20
CA ALA A 145 12.23 7.56 10.13
C ALA A 145 10.75 7.50 10.58
N GLU A 146 10.22 6.31 10.83
CA GLU A 146 8.84 6.17 11.31
C GLU A 146 8.69 6.74 12.73
N THR A 147 7.63 7.50 12.94
CA THR A 147 7.41 8.23 14.20
C THR A 147 6.70 7.41 15.28
N HIS A 148 6.05 6.31 14.90
CA HIS A 148 5.30 5.45 15.81
C HIS A 148 6.10 4.19 16.18
N PRO A 149 6.52 4.01 17.45
CA PRO A 149 7.32 2.86 17.88
C PRO A 149 6.67 1.50 17.54
N SER A 150 5.35 1.38 17.68
CA SER A 150 4.63 0.15 17.35
C SER A 150 4.69 -0.21 15.85
N VAL A 151 4.78 0.80 14.98
CA VAL A 151 4.98 0.58 13.54
C VAL A 151 6.39 0.09 13.30
N GLN A 152 7.41 0.72 13.89
CA GLN A 152 8.80 0.29 13.78
C GLN A 152 8.99 -1.16 14.24
N GLU A 153 8.47 -1.52 15.43
CA GLU A 153 8.55 -2.88 15.97
C GLU A 153 7.91 -3.90 15.02
N ARG A 154 6.74 -3.58 14.47
CA ARG A 154 6.06 -4.44 13.51
C ARG A 154 6.86 -4.62 12.23
N LEU A 155 7.42 -3.54 11.67
CA LEU A 155 8.22 -3.58 10.45
C LEU A 155 9.49 -4.43 10.64
N LEU A 156 10.19 -4.28 11.77
CA LEU A 156 11.36 -5.10 12.10
C LEU A 156 10.99 -6.58 12.26
N ALA A 157 9.85 -6.87 12.91
CA ALA A 157 9.37 -8.25 13.03
C ALA A 157 9.04 -8.87 11.66
N GLN A 158 8.34 -8.13 10.78
CA GLN A 158 8.02 -8.55 9.42
C GLN A 158 9.27 -8.74 8.56
N ALA A 159 10.23 -7.82 8.62
CA ALA A 159 11.49 -7.93 7.91
C ALA A 159 12.33 -9.13 8.40
N THR A 160 12.39 -9.34 9.72
CA THR A 160 13.03 -10.53 10.30
C THR A 160 12.36 -11.82 9.82
N GLN A 161 11.03 -11.85 9.77
CA GLN A 161 10.28 -12.97 9.21
C GLN A 161 10.59 -13.16 7.73
N ALA A 162 10.64 -12.09 6.96
CA ALA A 162 11.00 -12.13 5.54
C ALA A 162 12.38 -12.77 5.32
N VAL A 163 13.39 -12.36 6.10
CA VAL A 163 14.74 -12.93 6.04
C VAL A 163 14.73 -14.42 6.39
N ARG A 164 13.97 -14.84 7.38
CA ARG A 164 13.97 -16.23 7.84
C ARG A 164 13.19 -17.20 6.95
N GLN A 165 12.11 -16.71 6.31
CA GLN A 165 11.12 -17.58 5.66
C GLN A 165 10.97 -17.38 4.16
N TYR A 166 11.27 -16.18 3.62
CA TYR A 166 10.96 -15.84 2.24
C TYR A 166 12.18 -15.56 1.36
N VAL A 167 13.40 -15.44 1.93
CA VAL A 167 14.62 -15.28 1.13
C VAL A 167 15.40 -16.60 1.03
N ALA A 168 16.25 -16.68 0.01
CA ALA A 168 17.15 -17.81 -0.13
C ALA A 168 18.15 -17.89 1.04
N PRO A 169 18.51 -19.10 1.55
CA PRO A 169 19.36 -19.27 2.73
C PRO A 169 20.69 -18.52 2.67
N GLN A 170 21.31 -18.43 1.49
CA GLN A 170 22.59 -17.75 1.29
C GLN A 170 22.52 -16.23 1.48
N TRP A 171 21.33 -15.63 1.44
CA TRP A 171 21.12 -14.19 1.67
C TRP A 171 20.69 -13.85 3.10
N GLN A 172 20.37 -14.84 3.92
CA GLN A 172 19.84 -14.59 5.28
C GLN A 172 20.82 -13.81 6.17
N GLY A 173 22.15 -14.10 6.06
CA GLY A 173 23.17 -13.37 6.80
C GLY A 173 23.18 -11.89 6.42
N GLU A 174 23.31 -11.58 5.13
CA GLU A 174 23.25 -10.20 4.61
C GLU A 174 21.95 -9.50 5.02
N GLY A 175 20.82 -10.19 4.90
CA GLY A 175 19.52 -9.63 5.27
C GLY A 175 19.38 -9.29 6.75
N MET A 176 19.95 -10.09 7.64
CA MET A 176 19.96 -9.80 9.10
C MET A 176 20.90 -8.65 9.45
N ASP A 177 22.01 -8.50 8.72
CA ASP A 177 22.97 -7.40 8.94
C ASP A 177 22.42 -6.05 8.51
N LEU A 178 21.39 -6.01 7.66
CA LEU A 178 20.69 -4.78 7.24
C LEU A 178 19.73 -4.24 8.30
N LEU A 179 19.23 -5.09 9.19
CA LEU A 179 18.18 -4.76 10.18
C LEU A 179 18.77 -4.44 11.55
#